data_6ac099762a10ceb2e1e2f400ba65fb5e
#
_entry.id   6ac099762a10ceb2e1e2f400ba65fb5e
#
_cell.length_a   1.000
_cell.length_b   1.000
_cell.length_c   1.000
_cell.angle_alpha   90.00
_cell.angle_beta   90.00
_cell.angle_gamma   90.00
#
_symmetry.space_group_name_H-M   'P 1'
#
loop_
_entity.id
_entity.type
_entity.pdbx_description
1 polymer ?
#
loop_
_entity_poly.entity_id
_entity_poly.type
_entity_poly.pdbx_seq_one_letter_code
_entity_poly.pdbx_strand_id
1 'polypeptide(L)'
;MKPDDKTLSAYLDGELDAPASLELEREMAQNPGLRASYDRMRELSAAVRTKAEYYPSPARHKVTLVEKKRWLYLAPAFALVSILFFGLGVFLAQPGEEETLSNEIVASHVRATLANRLVDVVSSSQHTVKPWLSSRLPFSPTVADLSNEGFALTGARLDYIASQPVAALVYQRRQHVIDVFVWPSARESAKSGYARDGFNVEHFARGGMRYWIVSDLNKNELDDFARLLAAR
;
A
#
# COMPACT_ATOMS: atom_id res chain seq x y z
N MET A 1 -68.69 17.62 -18.94
CA MET A 1 -67.68 16.73 -19.55
C MET A 1 -68.42 15.43 -19.78
N LYS A 2 -68.52 14.90 -21.01
CA LYS A 2 -69.14 13.56 -21.20
C LYS A 2 -68.29 12.53 -20.45
N PRO A 3 -68.89 11.81 -19.49
CA PRO A 3 -68.13 10.77 -18.80
C PRO A 3 -67.71 9.71 -19.84
N ASP A 4 -66.41 9.46 -19.86
CA ASP A 4 -65.78 8.46 -20.71
C ASP A 4 -65.91 7.09 -20.03
N ASP A 5 -65.87 6.00 -20.81
CA ASP A 5 -65.86 4.61 -20.32
C ASP A 5 -64.84 4.34 -19.22
N LYS A 6 -63.75 5.10 -19.19
CA LYS A 6 -62.73 5.05 -18.11
C LYS A 6 -63.27 5.53 -16.76
N THR A 7 -64.08 6.61 -16.77
CA THR A 7 -64.67 7.16 -15.55
C THR A 7 -65.69 6.20 -14.94
N LEU A 8 -66.49 5.54 -15.80
CA LEU A 8 -67.43 4.48 -15.39
C LEU A 8 -66.73 3.27 -14.81
N SER A 9 -65.57 2.85 -15.39
CA SER A 9 -64.79 1.74 -14.91
C SER A 9 -64.16 2.07 -13.55
N ALA A 10 -63.56 3.26 -13.40
CA ALA A 10 -62.97 3.72 -12.14
C ALA A 10 -64.02 3.82 -11.01
N TYR A 11 -65.26 4.23 -11.33
CA TYR A 11 -66.35 4.23 -10.37
C TYR A 11 -66.75 2.81 -9.95
N LEU A 12 -66.83 1.88 -10.91
CA LEU A 12 -67.16 0.45 -10.64
C LEU A 12 -66.10 -0.23 -9.77
N ASP A 13 -64.85 0.17 -9.95
CA ASP A 13 -63.70 -0.38 -9.23
C ASP A 13 -63.45 0.33 -7.87
N GLY A 14 -64.18 1.42 -7.58
CA GLY A 14 -64.04 2.17 -6.33
C GLY A 14 -62.83 3.07 -6.27
N GLU A 15 -62.27 3.41 -7.43
CA GLU A 15 -61.09 4.27 -7.55
C GLU A 15 -61.40 5.76 -7.68
N LEU A 16 -62.67 6.17 -7.80
CA LEU A 16 -63.07 7.55 -7.82
C LEU A 16 -63.19 8.14 -6.41
N ASP A 17 -62.78 9.41 -6.28
CA ASP A 17 -62.96 10.14 -5.02
C ASP A 17 -64.47 10.48 -4.79
N ALA A 18 -64.82 10.81 -3.55
CA ALA A 18 -66.20 11.04 -3.16
C ALA A 18 -66.91 12.19 -3.93
N PRO A 19 -66.24 13.33 -4.22
CA PRO A 19 -66.85 14.39 -5.04
C PRO A 19 -67.16 13.95 -6.46
N ALA A 20 -66.21 13.28 -7.15
CA ALA A 20 -66.39 12.82 -8.51
C ALA A 20 -67.46 11.69 -8.61
N SER A 21 -67.52 10.81 -7.62
CA SER A 21 -68.57 9.80 -7.54
C SER A 21 -69.99 10.39 -7.46
N LEU A 22 -70.17 11.41 -6.62
CA LEU A 22 -71.47 12.11 -6.50
C LEU A 22 -71.89 12.86 -7.79
N GLU A 23 -70.90 13.42 -8.48
CA GLU A 23 -71.13 14.09 -9.76
C GLU A 23 -71.54 13.08 -10.81
N LEU A 24 -70.85 11.95 -10.92
CA LEU A 24 -71.22 10.89 -11.84
C LEU A 24 -72.58 10.27 -11.55
N GLU A 25 -72.94 10.06 -10.30
CA GLU A 25 -74.31 9.64 -9.91
C GLU A 25 -75.42 10.59 -10.34
N ARG A 26 -75.19 11.92 -10.22
CA ARG A 26 -76.11 12.90 -10.69
C ARG A 26 -76.25 12.89 -12.21
N GLU A 27 -75.16 12.73 -12.94
CA GLU A 27 -75.16 12.60 -14.39
C GLU A 27 -75.86 11.31 -14.84
N MET A 28 -75.69 10.19 -14.18
CA MET A 28 -76.41 8.92 -14.45
C MET A 28 -77.91 9.05 -14.19
N ALA A 29 -78.33 9.87 -13.22
CA ALA A 29 -79.75 10.14 -12.94
C ALA A 29 -80.39 10.93 -14.04
N GLN A 30 -79.66 11.78 -14.75
CA GLN A 30 -80.17 12.66 -15.81
C GLN A 30 -79.97 12.07 -17.24
N ASN A 31 -79.10 11.08 -17.39
CA ASN A 31 -78.76 10.49 -18.68
C ASN A 31 -79.01 8.96 -18.68
N PRO A 32 -80.17 8.51 -19.23
CA PRO A 32 -80.48 7.09 -19.31
C PRO A 32 -79.48 6.25 -20.10
N GLY A 33 -78.80 6.84 -21.12
CA GLY A 33 -77.79 6.12 -21.92
C GLY A 33 -76.51 5.83 -21.11
N LEU A 34 -76.07 6.75 -20.25
CA LEU A 34 -74.94 6.57 -19.35
C LEU A 34 -75.25 5.52 -18.30
N ARG A 35 -76.48 5.56 -17.76
CA ARG A 35 -76.96 4.58 -16.81
C ARG A 35 -76.95 3.16 -17.42
N ALA A 36 -77.41 2.97 -18.65
CA ALA A 36 -77.38 1.68 -19.34
C ALA A 36 -75.96 1.19 -19.65
N SER A 37 -75.05 2.10 -19.87
CA SER A 37 -73.61 1.72 -20.04
C SER A 37 -72.99 1.22 -18.72
N TYR A 38 -73.29 1.87 -17.61
CA TYR A 38 -72.89 1.44 -16.28
C TYR A 38 -73.44 0.08 -15.91
N ASP A 39 -74.78 -0.10 -16.13
CA ASP A 39 -75.43 -1.38 -15.80
C ASP A 39 -74.86 -2.56 -16.61
N ARG A 40 -74.51 -2.37 -17.89
CA ARG A 40 -73.78 -3.34 -18.73
C ARG A 40 -72.40 -3.66 -18.21
N MET A 41 -71.59 -2.67 -17.81
CA MET A 41 -70.28 -2.88 -17.26
C MET A 41 -70.33 -3.62 -15.94
N ARG A 42 -71.29 -3.29 -15.07
CA ARG A 42 -71.52 -3.95 -13.78
C ARG A 42 -71.91 -5.40 -13.98
N GLU A 43 -72.81 -5.73 -14.93
CA GLU A 43 -73.23 -7.10 -15.28
C GLU A 43 -72.03 -7.90 -15.83
N LEU A 44 -71.23 -7.30 -16.70
CA LEU A 44 -70.04 -7.93 -17.23
C LEU A 44 -69.00 -8.22 -16.10
N SER A 45 -68.75 -7.30 -15.23
CA SER A 45 -67.86 -7.46 -14.06
C SER A 45 -68.35 -8.57 -13.13
N ALA A 46 -69.68 -8.62 -12.85
CA ALA A 46 -70.26 -9.68 -12.06
C ALA A 46 -70.16 -11.05 -12.74
N ALA A 47 -70.37 -11.11 -14.07
CA ALA A 47 -70.23 -12.34 -14.85
C ALA A 47 -68.78 -12.86 -14.84
N VAL A 48 -67.80 -11.96 -14.96
CA VAL A 48 -66.38 -12.33 -14.86
C VAL A 48 -66.04 -12.85 -13.47
N ARG A 49 -66.50 -12.21 -12.41
CA ARG A 49 -66.22 -12.64 -11.02
C ARG A 49 -66.88 -14.01 -10.71
N THR A 50 -67.98 -14.33 -11.29
CA THR A 50 -68.67 -15.61 -11.02
C THR A 50 -68.23 -16.75 -11.91
N LYS A 51 -67.78 -16.47 -13.15
CA LYS A 51 -67.38 -17.50 -14.13
C LYS A 51 -65.84 -17.62 -14.33
N ALA A 52 -65.09 -16.64 -13.89
CA ALA A 52 -63.62 -16.76 -13.91
C ALA A 52 -63.21 -17.84 -12.92
N GLU A 53 -62.61 -18.92 -13.43
CA GLU A 53 -61.94 -19.90 -12.54
C GLU A 53 -60.90 -19.16 -11.71
N TYR A 54 -61.01 -19.27 -10.40
CA TYR A 54 -59.98 -18.77 -9.48
C TYR A 54 -58.70 -19.58 -9.70
N TYR A 55 -57.76 -18.99 -10.45
CA TYR A 55 -56.41 -19.50 -10.49
C TYR A 55 -55.70 -19.09 -9.21
N PRO A 56 -55.47 -20.00 -8.23
CA PRO A 56 -54.63 -19.70 -7.08
C PRO A 56 -53.28 -19.29 -7.64
N SER A 57 -52.79 -18.10 -7.28
CA SER A 57 -51.40 -17.69 -7.57
C SER A 57 -50.51 -18.87 -7.21
N PRO A 58 -49.60 -19.30 -8.13
CA PRO A 58 -48.65 -20.37 -7.79
C PRO A 58 -48.01 -20.02 -6.48
N ALA A 59 -48.11 -20.98 -5.53
CA ALA A 59 -47.70 -20.79 -4.15
C ALA A 59 -46.41 -19.92 -4.15
N ARG A 60 -46.46 -18.76 -3.49
CA ARG A 60 -45.28 -17.93 -3.29
C ARG A 60 -44.17 -18.91 -2.96
N HIS A 61 -43.17 -18.98 -3.83
CA HIS A 61 -41.95 -19.69 -3.50
C HIS A 61 -41.59 -19.23 -2.09
N LYS A 62 -41.77 -20.13 -1.13
CA LYS A 62 -41.17 -19.91 0.17
C LYS A 62 -39.68 -19.84 -0.13
N VAL A 63 -39.17 -18.60 -0.32
CA VAL A 63 -37.75 -18.37 -0.22
C VAL A 63 -37.45 -18.86 1.19
N THR A 64 -37.07 -20.10 1.27
CA THR A 64 -36.42 -20.61 2.45
C THR A 64 -35.20 -19.70 2.60
N LEU A 65 -35.30 -18.74 3.49
CA LEU A 65 -34.17 -18.03 4.00
C LEU A 65 -33.26 -19.13 4.51
N VAL A 66 -32.38 -19.61 3.61
CA VAL A 66 -31.29 -20.53 3.98
C VAL A 66 -30.69 -19.89 5.21
N GLU A 67 -30.75 -20.64 6.30
CA GLU A 67 -30.47 -20.16 7.65
C GLU A 67 -29.22 -19.25 7.67
N LYS A 68 -29.45 -17.94 7.71
CA LYS A 68 -28.41 -16.92 7.90
C LYS A 68 -27.55 -17.18 9.15
N LYS A 69 -28.00 -18.07 10.01
CA LYS A 69 -27.36 -18.36 11.29
C LYS A 69 -25.96 -18.97 11.14
N ARG A 70 -25.71 -19.83 10.16
CA ARG A 70 -24.36 -20.41 9.96
C ARG A 70 -23.36 -19.39 9.39
N TRP A 71 -23.80 -18.48 8.54
CA TRP A 71 -22.94 -17.41 8.01
C TRP A 71 -22.54 -16.38 9.07
N LEU A 72 -23.41 -16.13 10.06
CA LEU A 72 -23.08 -15.21 11.16
C LEU A 72 -21.92 -15.72 12.03
N TYR A 73 -21.74 -17.04 12.13
CA TYR A 73 -20.63 -17.64 12.88
C TYR A 73 -19.37 -17.83 12.04
N LEU A 74 -19.50 -17.93 10.72
CA LEU A 74 -18.36 -18.07 9.80
C LEU A 74 -17.72 -16.71 9.44
N ALA A 75 -18.51 -15.63 9.37
CA ALA A 75 -18.02 -14.31 9.06
C ALA A 75 -16.88 -13.83 10.01
N PRO A 76 -16.98 -13.95 11.34
CA PRO A 76 -15.88 -13.56 12.23
C PRO A 76 -14.66 -14.48 12.10
N ALA A 77 -14.85 -15.77 11.78
CA ALA A 77 -13.74 -16.68 11.55
C ALA A 77 -12.96 -16.30 10.28
N PHE A 78 -13.64 -15.97 9.19
CA PHE A 78 -12.99 -15.47 7.97
C PHE A 78 -12.30 -14.12 8.19
N ALA A 79 -12.90 -13.23 8.99
CA ALA A 79 -12.27 -11.94 9.34
C ALA A 79 -10.98 -12.15 10.13
N LEU A 80 -10.96 -13.04 11.13
CA LEU A 80 -9.76 -13.37 11.91
C LEU A 80 -8.67 -14.00 11.03
N VAL A 81 -9.02 -14.93 10.16
CA VAL A 81 -8.09 -15.54 9.22
C VAL A 81 -7.50 -14.48 8.27
N SER A 82 -8.34 -13.59 7.74
CA SER A 82 -7.87 -12.51 6.86
C SER A 82 -6.93 -11.54 7.58
N ILE A 83 -7.22 -11.18 8.83
CA ILE A 83 -6.35 -10.33 9.66
C ILE A 83 -5.02 -11.03 9.92
N LEU A 84 -5.05 -12.34 10.22
CA LEU A 84 -3.84 -13.13 10.46
C LEU A 84 -2.96 -13.19 9.20
N PHE A 85 -3.54 -13.50 8.03
CA PHE A 85 -2.80 -13.55 6.77
C PHE A 85 -2.31 -12.17 6.34
N PHE A 86 -3.10 -11.12 6.55
CA PHE A 86 -2.67 -9.74 6.28
C PHE A 86 -1.52 -9.34 7.21
N GLY A 87 -1.64 -9.61 8.52
CA GLY A 87 -0.57 -9.34 9.49
C GLY A 87 0.71 -10.12 9.18
N LEU A 88 0.58 -11.40 8.82
CA LEU A 88 1.71 -12.22 8.39
C LEU A 88 2.32 -11.69 7.08
N GLY A 89 1.49 -11.28 6.11
CA GLY A 89 1.95 -10.67 4.86
C GLY A 89 2.73 -9.38 5.09
N VAL A 90 2.24 -8.49 5.94
CA VAL A 90 2.95 -7.26 6.33
C VAL A 90 4.25 -7.58 7.06
N PHE A 91 4.24 -8.55 7.97
CA PHE A 91 5.45 -8.97 8.70
C PHE A 91 6.53 -9.55 7.77
N LEU A 92 6.13 -10.39 6.81
CA LEU A 92 7.05 -10.97 5.82
C LEU A 92 7.49 -9.97 4.74
N ALA A 93 6.74 -8.91 4.52
CA ALA A 93 7.06 -7.85 3.56
C ALA A 93 7.95 -6.74 4.14
N GLN A 94 8.28 -6.79 5.44
CA GLN A 94 9.21 -5.82 6.01
C GLN A 94 10.59 -5.99 5.39
N PRO A 95 11.20 -4.90 4.88
CA PRO A 95 12.55 -4.96 4.36
C PRO A 95 13.51 -5.43 5.46
N GLY A 96 14.40 -6.33 5.11
CA GLY A 96 15.41 -6.81 6.04
C GLY A 96 16.29 -5.68 6.56
N GLU A 97 16.94 -5.89 7.72
CA GLU A 97 17.87 -4.92 8.30
C GLU A 97 18.94 -4.47 7.29
N GLU A 98 19.50 -5.43 6.55
CA GLU A 98 20.52 -5.14 5.53
C GLU A 98 19.99 -4.32 4.37
N GLU A 99 18.76 -4.55 3.96
CA GLU A 99 18.13 -3.77 2.89
C GLU A 99 17.87 -2.32 3.32
N THR A 100 17.41 -2.13 4.55
CA THR A 100 17.19 -0.79 5.13
C THR A 100 18.50 -0.04 5.27
N LEU A 101 19.55 -0.69 5.80
CA LEU A 101 20.89 -0.12 5.91
C LEU A 101 21.46 0.25 4.54
N SER A 102 21.31 -0.61 3.55
CA SER A 102 21.76 -0.34 2.20
C SER A 102 21.14 0.91 1.62
N ASN A 103 19.84 1.07 1.76
CA ASN A 103 19.14 2.27 1.30
C ASN A 103 19.69 3.54 1.96
N GLU A 104 19.93 3.48 3.26
CA GLU A 104 20.46 4.60 4.03
C GLU A 104 21.89 4.96 3.61
N ILE A 105 22.75 3.96 3.40
CA ILE A 105 24.14 4.09 2.93
C ILE A 105 24.18 4.74 1.53
N VAL A 106 23.45 4.19 0.57
CA VAL A 106 23.38 4.76 -0.79
C VAL A 106 22.83 6.18 -0.75
N ALA A 107 21.77 6.41 0.00
CA ALA A 107 21.20 7.76 0.13
C ALA A 107 22.17 8.76 0.77
N SER A 108 23.00 8.34 1.76
CA SER A 108 24.03 9.20 2.34
C SER A 108 25.12 9.54 1.33
N HIS A 109 25.63 8.55 0.58
CA HIS A 109 26.63 8.74 -0.47
C HIS A 109 26.14 9.74 -1.52
N VAL A 110 24.91 9.55 -2.02
CA VAL A 110 24.30 10.44 -3.01
C VAL A 110 24.14 11.85 -2.46
N ARG A 111 23.65 12.01 -1.24
CA ARG A 111 23.49 13.33 -0.62
C ARG A 111 24.83 14.06 -0.47
N ALA A 112 25.89 13.36 -0.03
CA ALA A 112 27.21 13.92 0.13
C ALA A 112 27.79 14.38 -1.21
N THR A 113 27.62 13.59 -2.27
CA THR A 113 28.07 13.90 -3.63
C THR A 113 27.31 15.09 -4.21
N LEU A 114 25.98 15.10 -4.13
CA LEU A 114 25.15 16.19 -4.66
C LEU A 114 25.35 17.52 -3.91
N ALA A 115 25.53 17.45 -2.59
CA ALA A 115 25.78 18.64 -1.77
C ALA A 115 27.23 19.16 -1.87
N ASN A 116 28.10 18.48 -2.60
CA ASN A 116 29.55 18.75 -2.65
C ASN A 116 30.19 18.81 -1.24
N ARG A 117 29.67 17.97 -0.34
CA ARG A 117 30.11 17.83 1.06
C ARG A 117 30.63 16.42 1.31
N LEU A 118 31.67 16.06 0.59
CA LEU A 118 32.25 14.71 0.67
C LEU A 118 32.99 14.49 1.99
N VAL A 119 33.70 15.51 2.49
CA VAL A 119 34.56 15.42 3.67
C VAL A 119 34.39 16.62 4.60
N ASP A 120 34.48 16.38 5.91
CA ASP A 120 34.55 17.40 6.95
C ASP A 120 36.03 17.70 7.33
N VAL A 121 36.90 16.69 7.15
CA VAL A 121 38.35 16.84 7.27
C VAL A 121 38.99 16.38 5.97
N VAL A 122 39.70 17.29 5.31
CA VAL A 122 40.46 17.01 4.06
C VAL A 122 41.87 16.56 4.44
N SER A 123 42.21 15.30 4.18
CA SER A 123 43.58 14.80 4.38
C SER A 123 43.76 13.44 3.71
N SER A 124 44.88 13.24 3.04
CA SER A 124 45.32 11.93 2.53
C SER A 124 46.05 11.08 3.58
N SER A 125 46.34 11.65 4.76
CA SER A 125 47.09 10.99 5.81
C SER A 125 46.16 10.37 6.86
N GLN A 126 46.31 9.07 7.05
CA GLN A 126 45.62 8.36 8.15
C GLN A 126 46.00 8.94 9.53
N HIS A 127 47.19 9.50 9.69
CA HIS A 127 47.66 10.12 10.94
C HIS A 127 46.94 11.42 11.28
N THR A 128 46.26 12.03 10.34
CA THR A 128 45.41 13.20 10.53
C THR A 128 43.93 12.76 10.69
N VAL A 129 43.48 11.89 9.80
CA VAL A 129 42.06 11.48 9.74
C VAL A 129 41.65 10.66 10.96
N LYS A 130 42.47 9.69 11.39
CA LYS A 130 42.16 8.81 12.52
C LYS A 130 42.01 9.58 13.85
N PRO A 131 42.95 10.46 14.28
CA PRO A 131 42.78 11.26 15.50
C PRO A 131 41.57 12.20 15.42
N TRP A 132 41.30 12.80 14.25
CA TRP A 132 40.15 13.66 14.04
C TRP A 132 38.83 12.94 14.29
N LEU A 133 38.69 11.72 13.77
CA LEU A 133 37.50 10.86 14.00
C LEU A 133 37.42 10.44 15.45
N SER A 134 38.52 9.98 16.05
CA SER A 134 38.56 9.49 17.43
C SER A 134 38.25 10.56 18.48
N SER A 135 38.46 11.85 18.13
CA SER A 135 38.08 12.97 19.02
C SER A 135 36.58 13.30 18.98
N ARG A 136 35.81 12.72 18.04
CA ARG A 136 34.40 13.04 17.79
C ARG A 136 33.47 11.85 17.88
N LEU A 137 34.03 10.65 17.84
CA LEU A 137 33.29 9.39 17.91
C LEU A 137 33.66 8.64 19.19
N PRO A 138 32.77 7.86 19.78
CA PRO A 138 33.07 7.06 20.98
C PRO A 138 33.93 5.80 20.67
N PHE A 139 34.46 5.71 19.44
CA PHE A 139 35.31 4.62 18.96
C PHE A 139 36.37 5.15 18.00
N SER A 140 37.40 4.33 17.75
CA SER A 140 38.50 4.68 16.87
C SER A 140 38.52 3.77 15.64
N PRO A 141 38.04 4.21 14.48
CA PRO A 141 38.02 3.38 13.27
C PRO A 141 39.44 3.15 12.75
N THR A 142 39.64 2.00 12.09
CA THR A 142 40.85 1.76 11.31
C THR A 142 40.80 2.59 10.03
N VAL A 143 41.83 3.35 9.76
CA VAL A 143 42.01 4.13 8.51
C VAL A 143 43.16 3.50 7.75
N ALA A 144 42.90 2.88 6.63
CA ALA A 144 43.92 2.21 5.82
C ALA A 144 44.45 3.18 4.76
N ASP A 145 45.77 3.20 4.57
CA ASP A 145 46.40 3.80 3.40
C ASP A 145 46.47 2.73 2.29
N LEU A 146 45.71 2.99 1.22
CA LEU A 146 45.62 2.15 0.02
C LEU A 146 46.03 2.92 -1.24
N SER A 147 46.84 3.98 -1.08
CA SER A 147 47.29 4.83 -2.18
C SER A 147 48.17 4.09 -3.19
N ASN A 148 49.01 3.17 -2.69
CA ASN A 148 49.89 2.33 -3.54
C ASN A 148 49.08 1.34 -4.41
N GLU A 149 47.85 0.98 -3.98
CA GLU A 149 46.93 0.12 -4.70
C GLU A 149 45.97 0.96 -5.61
N GLY A 150 46.19 2.27 -5.64
CA GLY A 150 45.42 3.22 -6.48
C GLY A 150 44.10 3.68 -5.88
N PHE A 151 43.92 3.53 -4.56
CA PHE A 151 42.79 4.02 -3.81
C PHE A 151 43.26 5.09 -2.81
N ALA A 152 43.23 6.34 -3.22
CA ALA A 152 43.73 7.46 -2.44
C ALA A 152 42.71 7.88 -1.38
N LEU A 153 43.10 7.93 -0.11
CA LEU A 153 42.31 8.58 0.93
C LEU A 153 42.22 10.10 0.65
N THR A 154 41.02 10.66 0.64
CA THR A 154 40.81 12.13 0.44
C THR A 154 40.36 12.81 1.72
N GLY A 155 39.86 12.06 2.69
CA GLY A 155 39.45 12.60 3.98
C GLY A 155 38.41 11.76 4.67
N ALA A 156 37.71 12.40 5.59
CA ALA A 156 36.59 11.77 6.30
C ALA A 156 35.50 12.79 6.65
N ARG A 157 34.30 12.28 6.93
CA ARG A 157 33.22 13.03 7.51
C ARG A 157 32.54 12.24 8.64
N LEU A 158 31.78 12.95 9.45
CA LEU A 158 30.83 12.33 10.37
C LEU A 158 29.49 12.13 9.65
N ASP A 159 28.89 11.00 9.84
CA ASP A 159 27.57 10.68 9.32
C ASP A 159 26.70 10.05 10.39
N TYR A 160 25.41 9.86 10.08
CA TYR A 160 24.45 9.27 11.02
C TYR A 160 23.67 8.18 10.28
N ILE A 161 23.97 6.93 10.61
CA ILE A 161 23.42 5.74 9.95
C ILE A 161 22.91 4.77 11.03
N ALA A 162 21.80 4.11 10.78
CA ALA A 162 21.21 3.17 11.73
C ALA A 162 21.01 3.78 13.12
N SER A 163 20.57 5.04 13.16
CA SER A 163 20.33 5.80 14.40
C SER A 163 21.55 5.97 15.31
N GLN A 164 22.75 5.95 14.72
CA GLN A 164 24.01 6.16 15.45
C GLN A 164 25.01 6.97 14.65
N PRO A 165 25.96 7.68 15.31
CA PRO A 165 27.05 8.36 14.63
C PRO A 165 28.04 7.34 14.07
N VAL A 166 28.45 7.54 12.81
CA VAL A 166 29.39 6.67 12.10
C VAL A 166 30.52 7.50 11.50
N ALA A 167 31.69 6.84 11.31
CA ALA A 167 32.76 7.40 10.50
C ALA A 167 32.48 7.11 9.03
N ALA A 168 32.57 8.10 8.16
CA ALA A 168 32.60 7.95 6.72
C ALA A 168 34.00 8.33 6.22
N LEU A 169 34.80 7.31 5.85
CA LEU A 169 36.08 7.49 5.20
C LEU A 169 35.85 7.64 3.70
N VAL A 170 36.49 8.61 3.10
CA VAL A 170 36.30 8.93 1.68
C VAL A 170 37.59 8.63 0.94
N TYR A 171 37.49 7.68 0.02
CA TYR A 171 38.57 7.33 -0.90
C TYR A 171 38.20 7.74 -2.31
N GLN A 172 39.19 7.85 -3.15
CA GLN A 172 39.04 8.14 -4.55
C GLN A 172 39.83 7.17 -5.42
N ARG A 173 39.19 6.71 -6.50
CA ARG A 173 39.86 5.98 -7.58
C ARG A 173 39.51 6.62 -8.91
N ARG A 174 40.50 7.27 -9.57
CA ARG A 174 40.25 8.08 -10.78
C ARG A 174 39.20 9.17 -10.49
N GLN A 175 38.00 9.09 -11.13
CA GLN A 175 36.91 10.04 -10.92
C GLN A 175 35.82 9.51 -9.95
N HIS A 176 35.97 8.26 -9.50
CA HIS A 176 34.98 7.62 -8.65
C HIS A 176 35.28 7.87 -7.17
N VAL A 177 34.24 8.24 -6.45
CA VAL A 177 34.28 8.39 -4.98
C VAL A 177 33.87 7.08 -4.34
N ILE A 178 34.60 6.66 -3.32
CA ILE A 178 34.29 5.47 -2.51
C ILE A 178 34.07 5.93 -1.08
N ASP A 179 32.85 5.78 -0.58
CA ASP A 179 32.56 6.01 0.82
C ASP A 179 32.63 4.70 1.60
N VAL A 180 33.33 4.73 2.73
CA VAL A 180 33.44 3.62 3.68
C VAL A 180 32.85 4.06 5.00
N PHE A 181 31.66 3.57 5.31
CA PHE A 181 31.00 3.81 6.60
C PHE A 181 31.46 2.76 7.61
N VAL A 182 31.92 3.22 8.78
CA VAL A 182 32.48 2.35 9.82
C VAL A 182 31.85 2.66 11.16
N TRP A 183 31.43 1.61 11.88
CA TRP A 183 30.94 1.69 13.26
C TRP A 183 31.15 0.37 14.01
N PRO A 184 31.06 0.36 15.35
CA PRO A 184 31.22 -0.85 16.15
C PRO A 184 30.18 -1.92 15.84
N SER A 185 30.59 -3.19 15.82
CA SER A 185 29.70 -4.35 15.66
C SER A 185 30.17 -5.48 16.55
N ALA A 186 29.24 -6.06 17.31
CA ALA A 186 29.50 -7.24 18.12
C ALA A 186 29.55 -8.54 17.30
N ARG A 187 29.07 -8.53 16.04
CA ARG A 187 29.01 -9.71 15.18
C ARG A 187 29.99 -9.56 14.03
N GLU A 188 30.81 -10.57 13.82
CA GLU A 188 31.59 -10.69 12.59
C GLU A 188 30.71 -11.20 11.46
N SER A 189 30.98 -10.74 10.25
CA SER A 189 30.30 -11.22 9.04
C SER A 189 31.31 -11.32 7.89
N ALA A 190 31.13 -12.35 7.08
CA ALA A 190 31.86 -12.48 5.83
C ALA A 190 31.51 -11.31 4.88
N LYS A 191 32.43 -11.06 3.95
CA LYS A 191 32.20 -10.05 2.91
C LYS A 191 31.03 -10.48 2.00
N SER A 192 30.11 -9.57 1.77
CA SER A 192 28.99 -9.69 0.85
C SER A 192 28.81 -8.40 0.08
N GLY A 193 28.27 -8.49 -1.14
CA GLY A 193 28.08 -7.31 -1.96
C GLY A 193 27.02 -7.51 -3.06
N TYR A 194 26.42 -6.41 -3.45
CA TYR A 194 25.37 -6.35 -4.47
C TYR A 194 25.33 -4.97 -5.14
N ALA A 195 24.60 -4.89 -6.25
CA ALA A 195 24.33 -3.61 -6.93
C ALA A 195 22.96 -3.06 -6.50
N ARG A 196 22.89 -1.74 -6.28
CA ARG A 196 21.67 -1.03 -5.95
C ARG A 196 21.65 0.37 -6.51
N ASP A 197 20.58 0.73 -7.22
CA ASP A 197 20.34 2.08 -7.76
C ASP A 197 21.53 2.68 -8.56
N GLY A 198 22.26 1.83 -9.29
CA GLY A 198 23.44 2.22 -10.06
C GLY A 198 24.73 2.26 -9.26
N PHE A 199 24.71 1.96 -7.96
CA PHE A 199 25.88 1.84 -7.11
C PHE A 199 26.17 0.38 -6.78
N ASN A 200 27.45 0.07 -6.57
CA ASN A 200 27.89 -1.18 -5.99
C ASN A 200 28.09 -0.98 -4.48
N VAL A 201 27.62 -1.92 -3.69
CA VAL A 201 27.70 -1.91 -2.23
C VAL A 201 28.40 -3.19 -1.79
N GLU A 202 29.43 -3.05 -0.95
CA GLU A 202 30.11 -4.16 -0.29
C GLU A 202 30.04 -3.95 1.22
N HIS A 203 29.89 -5.03 1.98
CA HIS A 203 29.89 -4.93 3.43
C HIS A 203 30.53 -6.15 4.09
N PHE A 204 31.12 -5.96 5.24
CA PHE A 204 31.66 -6.99 6.12
C PHE A 204 31.76 -6.47 7.55
N ALA A 205 31.99 -7.37 8.50
CA ALA A 205 32.29 -7.00 9.88
C ALA A 205 33.51 -7.79 10.36
N ARG A 206 34.51 -7.09 10.87
CA ARG A 206 35.78 -7.64 11.33
C ARG A 206 36.39 -6.77 12.41
N GLY A 207 37.06 -7.39 13.37
CA GLY A 207 37.78 -6.68 14.43
C GLY A 207 36.91 -5.81 15.30
N GLY A 208 35.66 -6.18 15.54
CA GLY A 208 34.68 -5.41 16.31
C GLY A 208 34.10 -4.22 15.58
N MET A 209 34.33 -4.10 14.27
CA MET A 209 33.81 -3.02 13.43
C MET A 209 33.05 -3.57 12.23
N ARG A 210 31.96 -2.88 11.86
CA ARG A 210 31.20 -3.11 10.63
C ARG A 210 31.61 -2.07 9.60
N TYR A 211 31.79 -2.52 8.38
CA TYR A 211 32.17 -1.71 7.22
C TYR A 211 31.12 -1.82 6.15
N TRP A 212 30.68 -0.69 5.63
CA TRP A 212 29.82 -0.60 4.47
C TRP A 212 30.48 0.32 3.45
N ILE A 213 30.66 -0.19 2.25
CA ILE A 213 31.41 0.47 1.18
C ILE A 213 30.45 0.70 0.03
N VAL A 214 30.38 1.92 -0.49
CA VAL A 214 29.53 2.28 -1.61
C VAL A 214 30.27 3.13 -2.62
N SER A 215 30.07 2.85 -3.90
CA SER A 215 30.63 3.62 -5.01
C SER A 215 29.88 3.30 -6.32
N ASP A 216 29.99 4.19 -7.28
CA ASP A 216 29.66 3.98 -8.69
C ASP A 216 30.77 3.24 -9.46
N LEU A 217 31.87 2.89 -8.80
CA LEU A 217 32.98 2.11 -9.34
C LEU A 217 32.48 0.70 -9.76
N ASN A 218 33.08 0.12 -10.80
CA ASN A 218 32.70 -1.22 -11.22
C ASN A 218 32.89 -2.26 -10.10
N LYS A 219 32.06 -3.30 -10.13
CA LYS A 219 31.97 -4.31 -9.06
C LYS A 219 33.32 -4.96 -8.72
N ASN A 220 34.13 -5.31 -9.74
CA ASN A 220 35.40 -6.00 -9.51
C ASN A 220 36.42 -5.12 -8.78
N GLU A 221 36.51 -3.85 -9.18
CA GLU A 221 37.41 -2.89 -8.51
C GLU A 221 36.95 -2.56 -7.09
N LEU A 222 35.63 -2.50 -6.84
CA LEU A 222 35.11 -2.29 -5.49
C LEU A 222 35.33 -3.52 -4.61
N ASP A 223 35.19 -4.72 -5.17
CA ASP A 223 35.51 -5.99 -4.52
C ASP A 223 37.01 -6.07 -4.14
N ASP A 224 37.90 -5.65 -5.04
CA ASP A 224 39.32 -5.55 -4.76
C ASP A 224 39.61 -4.57 -3.61
N PHE A 225 39.01 -3.40 -3.65
CA PHE A 225 39.11 -2.42 -2.55
C PHE A 225 38.66 -3.00 -1.22
N ALA A 226 37.46 -3.64 -1.20
CA ALA A 226 36.91 -4.23 0.02
C ALA A 226 37.83 -5.35 0.57
N ARG A 227 38.43 -6.18 -0.29
CA ARG A 227 39.41 -7.20 0.11
C ARG A 227 40.67 -6.57 0.71
N LEU A 228 41.23 -5.55 0.09
CA LEU A 228 42.39 -4.84 0.59
C LEU A 228 42.10 -4.18 1.95
N LEU A 229 40.97 -3.56 2.10
CA LEU A 229 40.51 -2.92 3.34
C LEU A 229 40.35 -3.97 4.46
N ALA A 230 39.74 -5.11 4.15
CA ALA A 230 39.52 -6.18 5.11
C ALA A 230 40.84 -6.88 5.55
N ALA A 231 41.91 -6.74 4.79
CA ALA A 231 43.23 -7.33 5.11
C ALA A 231 44.07 -6.48 6.07
N ARG A 232 43.65 -5.22 6.33
CA ARG A 232 44.36 -4.25 7.20
C ARG A 232 43.76 -4.27 8.61
#